data_3d0e7fef4df6958af0becbc759fc76d6
#
_entry.id   3d0e7fef4df6958af0becbc759fc76d6
#
_cell.length_a   1.000
_cell.length_b   1.000
_cell.length_c   1.000
_cell.angle_alpha   90.00
_cell.angle_beta   90.00
_cell.angle_gamma   90.00
#
_symmetry.space_group_name_H-M   'P 1'
#
loop_
_entity.id
_entity.type
_entity.pdbx_description
1 polymer ?
#
loop_
_entity_poly.entity_id
_entity_poly.type
_entity_poly.pdbx_seq_one_letter_code
_entity_poly.pdbx_strand_id
1 'polypeptide(L)'
;MKRYWKYIRPYIQYYILGPCFMMMEVVGDVLLPYMLAKIINQGIAERNVAYIIKIGAIMGLIAVIMAVGGVLGAWFASKAAMNFGADLRMDLFEKIQQFSFQNIDNFSTGSLITRLTNDITQIQNMIMMTLRMCLRSPGILIGAMVMAFVISPKLAAIFIIVLPVLAVLIVVIMRCAFPQFRTLQEKLDALNSCIQEGLVGIRLIKSFVRGDYEEMRFEKRNQQLKEANLTAMKTMLLYTPLMTLALNITTVVVVWSGGNMIVAGNMQVGDLTAFTNYIVQIMSSLTMLSIAFLNWARAIASFRRVGEVLDEKIDLTDENAKHKDRAVCEGSVEFQNVSFRYYKNSPEWVIENISFKLEAGKTLGIIGPTGSGKSTLVSMIPRLYDTDEGTVLVDGINVRDYGLKPLRDGIGMVLQNNTLFSGSITENLKWGDEDADENAVRKAAQNAQAAGFIDSFKDGYRTRLEQSGNNVSGGQKQRLCIARALLKCPKILILDDSTSAVDTATERAIREALHSEYKDMTKIIIAQRIRSVMDADEILVLDNGKTAGFGTHEQLLADCPVYREIYDVQNGREE
;
A
#
# COMPACT_ATOMS: atom_id res chain seq x y z
N MET A 1 1.30 -12.29 -16.36
CA MET A 1 1.47 -13.62 -15.73
C MET A 1 2.92 -14.08 -15.64
N LYS A 2 3.78 -13.90 -16.67
CA LYS A 2 5.21 -14.31 -16.60
C LYS A 2 5.97 -13.71 -15.40
N ARG A 3 5.67 -12.46 -15.00
CA ARG A 3 6.29 -11.79 -13.85
C ARG A 3 6.07 -12.53 -12.54
N TYR A 4 4.85 -13.00 -12.30
CA TYR A 4 4.48 -13.63 -11.03
C TYR A 4 4.96 -15.09 -10.92
N TRP A 5 5.49 -15.65 -12.02
CA TRP A 5 6.04 -17.01 -12.03
C TRP A 5 7.23 -17.17 -11.08
N LYS A 6 8.01 -16.10 -10.86
CA LYS A 6 9.14 -16.13 -9.93
C LYS A 6 8.71 -16.43 -8.48
N TYR A 7 7.49 -16.04 -8.06
CA TYR A 7 6.94 -16.32 -6.72
C TYR A 7 6.24 -17.68 -6.63
N ILE A 8 5.91 -18.30 -7.76
CA ILE A 8 5.27 -19.63 -7.81
C ILE A 8 6.33 -20.73 -7.86
N ARG A 9 7.38 -20.54 -8.64
CA ARG A 9 8.41 -21.55 -8.93
C ARG A 9 9.05 -22.17 -7.67
N PRO A 10 9.47 -21.43 -6.65
CA PRO A 10 10.06 -21.99 -5.44
C PRO A 10 9.12 -22.91 -4.67
N TYR A 11 7.81 -22.69 -4.79
CA TYR A 11 6.76 -23.36 -4.04
C TYR A 11 5.87 -24.26 -4.89
N ILE A 12 6.30 -24.60 -6.10
CA ILE A 12 5.53 -25.36 -7.10
C ILE A 12 4.92 -26.64 -6.54
N GLN A 13 5.63 -27.30 -5.61
CA GLN A 13 5.16 -28.49 -4.93
C GLN A 13 3.82 -28.25 -4.18
N TYR A 14 3.64 -27.09 -3.56
CA TYR A 14 2.40 -26.76 -2.84
C TYR A 14 1.26 -26.44 -3.81
N TYR A 15 1.58 -25.86 -4.97
CA TYR A 15 0.63 -25.58 -6.06
C TYR A 15 0.13 -26.85 -6.74
N ILE A 16 0.88 -27.94 -6.68
CA ILE A 16 0.48 -29.25 -7.23
C ILE A 16 -0.20 -30.09 -6.16
N LEU A 17 0.40 -30.24 -4.97
CA LEU A 17 -0.10 -31.11 -3.91
C LEU A 17 -1.47 -30.62 -3.36
N GLY A 18 -1.67 -29.30 -3.23
CA GLY A 18 -2.94 -28.75 -2.78
C GLY A 18 -4.12 -29.25 -3.62
N PRO A 19 -4.17 -28.98 -4.92
CA PRO A 19 -5.20 -29.49 -5.82
C PRO A 19 -5.27 -31.03 -5.89
N CYS A 20 -4.14 -31.74 -5.83
CA CYS A 20 -4.16 -33.21 -5.82
C CYS A 20 -4.91 -33.78 -4.62
N PHE A 21 -4.65 -33.25 -3.42
CA PHE A 21 -5.38 -33.66 -2.22
C PHE A 21 -6.85 -33.25 -2.26
N MET A 22 -7.18 -32.09 -2.85
CA MET A 22 -8.58 -31.69 -3.09
C MET A 22 -9.31 -32.66 -4.04
N MET A 23 -8.62 -33.19 -5.05
CA MET A 23 -9.21 -34.18 -5.96
C MET A 23 -9.51 -35.52 -5.27
N MET A 24 -8.75 -35.92 -4.23
CA MET A 24 -9.09 -37.09 -3.40
C MET A 24 -10.42 -36.88 -2.70
N GLU A 25 -10.70 -35.70 -2.18
CA GLU A 25 -11.98 -35.34 -1.59
C GLU A 25 -13.11 -35.43 -2.64
N VAL A 26 -12.89 -34.91 -3.86
CA VAL A 26 -13.85 -34.98 -4.96
C VAL A 26 -14.24 -36.42 -5.31
N VAL A 27 -13.23 -37.29 -5.41
CA VAL A 27 -13.50 -38.72 -5.71
C VAL A 27 -14.38 -39.35 -4.65
N GLY A 28 -14.14 -39.07 -3.38
CA GLY A 28 -14.98 -39.55 -2.29
C GLY A 28 -16.38 -38.94 -2.33
N ASP A 29 -16.53 -37.63 -2.53
CA ASP A 29 -17.83 -36.96 -2.66
C ASP A 29 -18.71 -37.59 -3.74
N VAL A 30 -18.10 -38.00 -4.87
CA VAL A 30 -18.80 -38.65 -5.98
C VAL A 30 -19.10 -40.11 -5.71
N LEU A 31 -18.23 -40.84 -5.02
CA LEU A 31 -18.41 -42.29 -4.74
C LEU A 31 -19.39 -42.59 -3.62
N LEU A 32 -19.47 -41.76 -2.59
CA LEU A 32 -20.31 -42.02 -1.40
C LEU A 32 -21.79 -42.19 -1.74
N PRO A 33 -22.46 -41.37 -2.58
CA PRO A 33 -23.84 -41.58 -2.96
C PRO A 33 -24.07 -42.89 -3.72
N TYR A 34 -23.13 -43.29 -4.57
CA TYR A 34 -23.19 -44.56 -5.30
C TYR A 34 -23.09 -45.75 -4.37
N MET A 35 -22.19 -45.70 -3.35
CA MET A 35 -22.08 -46.75 -2.34
C MET A 35 -23.34 -46.85 -1.47
N LEU A 36 -23.92 -45.68 -1.12
CA LEU A 36 -25.20 -45.63 -0.42
C LEU A 36 -26.30 -46.33 -1.22
N ALA A 37 -26.36 -46.11 -2.54
CA ALA A 37 -27.29 -46.80 -3.43
C ALA A 37 -27.12 -48.35 -3.36
N LYS A 38 -25.87 -48.84 -3.34
CA LYS A 38 -25.60 -50.26 -3.21
C LYS A 38 -26.08 -50.84 -1.85
N ILE A 39 -25.89 -50.10 -0.76
CA ILE A 39 -26.41 -50.47 0.55
C ILE A 39 -27.94 -50.62 0.47
N ILE A 40 -28.64 -49.68 -0.13
CA ILE A 40 -30.12 -49.71 -0.25
C ILE A 40 -30.55 -50.86 -1.16
N ASN A 41 -29.96 -50.99 -2.33
CA ASN A 41 -30.39 -51.92 -3.38
C ASN A 41 -30.05 -53.39 -3.07
N GLN A 42 -28.87 -53.66 -2.50
CA GLN A 42 -28.39 -55.03 -2.24
C GLN A 42 -28.38 -55.37 -0.76
N GLY A 43 -28.05 -54.42 0.13
CA GLY A 43 -27.99 -54.66 1.56
C GLY A 43 -29.36 -54.73 2.19
N ILE A 44 -30.16 -53.66 2.03
CA ILE A 44 -31.49 -53.56 2.69
C ILE A 44 -32.52 -54.42 1.95
N ALA A 45 -32.60 -54.36 0.64
CA ALA A 45 -33.57 -55.08 -0.15
C ALA A 45 -33.40 -56.60 -0.01
N GLU A 46 -32.16 -57.10 0.05
CA GLU A 46 -31.84 -58.54 0.24
C GLU A 46 -31.68 -58.94 1.70
N ARG A 47 -31.89 -58.02 2.66
CA ARG A 47 -31.69 -58.21 4.11
C ARG A 47 -30.32 -58.76 4.50
N ASN A 48 -29.27 -58.36 3.72
CA ASN A 48 -27.92 -58.85 3.92
C ASN A 48 -27.13 -57.88 4.82
N VAL A 49 -27.18 -58.10 6.14
CA VAL A 49 -26.51 -57.25 7.15
C VAL A 49 -24.99 -57.25 6.99
N ALA A 50 -24.39 -58.40 6.62
CA ALA A 50 -22.94 -58.49 6.39
C ALA A 50 -22.47 -57.58 5.24
N TYR A 51 -23.27 -57.48 4.18
CA TYR A 51 -23.00 -56.56 3.06
C TYR A 51 -23.11 -55.09 3.48
N ILE A 52 -24.13 -54.74 4.28
CA ILE A 52 -24.30 -53.39 4.82
C ILE A 52 -23.07 -52.98 5.65
N ILE A 53 -22.63 -53.84 6.57
CA ILE A 53 -21.46 -53.58 7.42
C ILE A 53 -20.19 -53.40 6.56
N LYS A 54 -19.97 -54.29 5.57
CA LYS A 54 -18.81 -54.23 4.67
C LYS A 54 -18.76 -52.93 3.89
N ILE A 55 -19.86 -52.55 3.21
CA ILE A 55 -19.90 -51.30 2.42
C ILE A 55 -19.85 -50.09 3.35
N GLY A 56 -20.51 -50.10 4.49
CA GLY A 56 -20.46 -49.05 5.49
C GLY A 56 -19.05 -48.82 6.03
N ALA A 57 -18.28 -49.88 6.30
CA ALA A 57 -16.88 -49.78 6.70
C ALA A 57 -16.01 -49.13 5.58
N ILE A 58 -16.24 -49.50 4.32
CA ILE A 58 -15.54 -48.87 3.17
C ILE A 58 -15.92 -47.42 3.07
N MET A 59 -17.19 -47.03 3.21
CA MET A 59 -17.64 -45.64 3.22
C MET A 59 -16.99 -44.87 4.37
N GLY A 60 -16.87 -45.44 5.55
CA GLY A 60 -16.16 -44.87 6.70
C GLY A 60 -14.68 -44.61 6.38
N LEU A 61 -14.02 -45.59 5.75
CA LEU A 61 -12.61 -45.41 5.31
C LEU A 61 -12.46 -44.29 4.28
N ILE A 62 -13.35 -44.26 3.28
CA ILE A 62 -13.35 -43.17 2.28
C ILE A 62 -13.58 -41.83 2.95
N ALA A 63 -14.50 -41.71 3.90
CA ALA A 63 -14.76 -40.48 4.64
C ALA A 63 -13.51 -40.00 5.40
N VAL A 64 -12.75 -40.91 6.02
CA VAL A 64 -11.48 -40.57 6.67
C VAL A 64 -10.45 -40.09 5.65
N ILE A 65 -10.31 -40.77 4.50
CA ILE A 65 -9.41 -40.37 3.42
C ILE A 65 -9.76 -38.96 2.88
N MET A 66 -11.07 -38.71 2.70
CA MET A 66 -11.58 -37.39 2.29
C MET A 66 -11.23 -36.30 3.31
N ALA A 67 -11.44 -36.56 4.60
CA ALA A 67 -11.13 -35.62 5.67
C ALA A 67 -9.63 -35.26 5.68
N VAL A 68 -8.77 -36.28 5.58
CA VAL A 68 -7.32 -36.08 5.47
C VAL A 68 -6.96 -35.32 4.20
N GLY A 69 -7.55 -35.69 3.07
CA GLY A 69 -7.35 -34.98 1.79
C GLY A 69 -7.77 -33.50 1.85
N GLY A 70 -8.94 -33.23 2.42
CA GLY A 70 -9.44 -31.86 2.60
C GLY A 70 -8.53 -30.98 3.47
N VAL A 71 -8.07 -31.55 4.63
CA VAL A 71 -7.15 -30.85 5.54
C VAL A 71 -5.80 -30.59 4.88
N LEU A 72 -5.19 -31.61 4.28
CA LEU A 72 -3.89 -31.47 3.61
C LEU A 72 -3.97 -30.54 2.40
N GLY A 73 -5.02 -30.66 1.59
CA GLY A 73 -5.25 -29.79 0.45
C GLY A 73 -5.40 -28.31 0.86
N ALA A 74 -6.17 -28.04 1.92
CA ALA A 74 -6.32 -26.71 2.46
C ALA A 74 -5.00 -26.16 3.04
N TRP A 75 -4.24 -27.00 3.73
CA TRP A 75 -2.93 -26.62 4.30
C TRP A 75 -1.91 -26.26 3.21
N PHE A 76 -1.75 -27.09 2.17
CA PHE A 76 -0.86 -26.80 1.05
C PHE A 76 -1.30 -25.56 0.27
N ALA A 77 -2.59 -25.39 0.01
CA ALA A 77 -3.11 -24.22 -0.67
C ALA A 77 -2.86 -22.93 0.14
N SER A 78 -3.07 -22.98 1.47
CA SER A 78 -2.77 -21.85 2.35
C SER A 78 -1.28 -21.53 2.37
N LYS A 79 -0.41 -22.55 2.49
CA LYS A 79 1.04 -22.36 2.49
C LYS A 79 1.55 -21.77 1.18
N ALA A 80 1.03 -22.22 0.03
CA ALA A 80 1.34 -21.64 -1.28
C ALA A 80 0.95 -20.16 -1.36
N ALA A 81 -0.26 -19.82 -0.94
CA ALA A 81 -0.79 -18.46 -0.99
C ALA A 81 -0.04 -17.51 -0.05
N MET A 82 0.27 -17.95 1.18
CA MET A 82 0.97 -17.13 2.17
C MET A 82 2.41 -16.84 1.76
N ASN A 83 3.16 -17.85 1.28
CA ASN A 83 4.52 -17.66 0.79
C ASN A 83 4.55 -16.72 -0.42
N PHE A 84 3.65 -16.92 -1.38
CA PHE A 84 3.52 -16.01 -2.52
C PHE A 84 3.33 -14.55 -2.07
N GLY A 85 2.42 -14.32 -1.13
CA GLY A 85 2.16 -12.97 -0.64
C GLY A 85 3.31 -12.38 0.18
N ALA A 86 4.05 -13.21 0.91
CA ALA A 86 5.23 -12.76 1.65
C ALA A 86 6.33 -12.29 0.70
N ASP A 87 6.68 -13.09 -0.30
CA ASP A 87 7.71 -12.75 -1.29
C ASP A 87 7.30 -11.54 -2.12
N LEU A 88 6.03 -11.49 -2.56
CA LEU A 88 5.52 -10.33 -3.31
C LEU A 88 5.55 -9.04 -2.48
N ARG A 89 5.26 -9.12 -1.18
CA ARG A 89 5.32 -7.96 -0.28
C ARG A 89 6.75 -7.48 -0.08
N MET A 90 7.68 -8.39 0.05
CA MET A 90 9.10 -8.06 0.19
C MET A 90 9.64 -7.37 -1.05
N ASP A 91 9.43 -7.95 -2.23
CA ASP A 91 9.84 -7.33 -3.50
C ASP A 91 9.20 -5.96 -3.75
N LEU A 92 7.91 -5.82 -3.38
CA LEU A 92 7.20 -4.54 -3.52
C LEU A 92 7.77 -3.49 -2.57
N PHE A 93 8.10 -3.88 -1.33
CA PHE A 93 8.72 -3.00 -0.35
C PHE A 93 10.13 -2.58 -0.79
N GLU A 94 10.96 -3.53 -1.24
CA GLU A 94 12.29 -3.24 -1.79
C GLU A 94 12.22 -2.28 -2.98
N LYS A 95 11.25 -2.48 -3.87
CA LYS A 95 11.03 -1.59 -5.02
C LYS A 95 10.67 -0.17 -4.57
N ILE A 96 9.81 -0.02 -3.57
CA ILE A 96 9.42 1.29 -3.02
C ILE A 96 10.62 1.98 -2.34
N GLN A 97 11.51 1.24 -1.68
CA GLN A 97 12.73 1.81 -1.08
C GLN A 97 13.70 2.38 -2.14
N GLN A 98 13.63 1.88 -3.38
CA GLN A 98 14.45 2.39 -4.49
C GLN A 98 13.83 3.59 -5.20
N PHE A 99 12.59 3.98 -4.88
CA PHE A 99 11.91 5.10 -5.51
C PHE A 99 12.63 6.42 -5.20
N SER A 100 12.72 7.26 -6.21
CA SER A 100 13.06 8.67 -6.04
C SER A 100 11.89 9.44 -5.43
N PHE A 101 12.13 10.69 -5.06
CA PHE A 101 11.06 11.58 -4.63
C PHE A 101 10.01 11.78 -5.73
N GLN A 102 10.43 11.90 -7.00
CA GLN A 102 9.51 12.03 -8.14
C GLN A 102 8.63 10.77 -8.30
N ASN A 103 9.19 9.57 -8.12
CA ASN A 103 8.39 8.35 -8.11
C ASN A 103 7.38 8.33 -6.95
N ILE A 104 7.79 8.77 -5.74
CA ILE A 104 6.91 8.82 -4.57
C ILE A 104 5.79 9.84 -4.77
N ASP A 105 6.04 10.97 -5.39
CA ASP A 105 5.05 12.01 -5.70
C ASP A 105 3.93 11.49 -6.64
N ASN A 106 4.24 10.50 -7.50
CA ASN A 106 3.25 9.83 -8.35
C ASN A 106 2.29 8.91 -7.58
N PHE A 107 2.65 8.51 -6.36
CA PHE A 107 1.86 7.62 -5.51
C PHE A 107 1.60 8.24 -4.14
N SER A 108 0.33 8.35 -3.73
CA SER A 108 0.07 8.74 -2.35
C SER A 108 0.53 7.64 -1.38
N THR A 109 1.06 8.02 -0.22
CA THR A 109 1.50 7.09 0.84
C THR A 109 0.38 6.11 1.23
N GLY A 110 -0.87 6.58 1.34
CA GLY A 110 -2.02 5.73 1.62
C GLY A 110 -2.29 4.69 0.54
N SER A 111 -2.05 5.05 -0.74
CA SER A 111 -2.16 4.11 -1.86
C SER A 111 -1.08 3.02 -1.80
N LEU A 112 0.17 3.36 -1.48
CA LEU A 112 1.26 2.39 -1.33
C LEU A 112 1.01 1.44 -0.15
N ILE A 113 0.53 1.95 0.99
CA ILE A 113 0.14 1.13 2.14
C ILE A 113 -0.96 0.15 1.74
N THR A 114 -2.01 0.60 1.04
CA THR A 114 -3.10 -0.26 0.59
C THR A 114 -2.60 -1.36 -0.35
N ARG A 115 -1.66 -1.06 -1.24
CA ARG A 115 -1.04 -2.04 -2.16
C ARG A 115 -0.20 -3.08 -1.42
N LEU A 116 0.57 -2.67 -0.40
CA LEU A 116 1.38 -3.57 0.44
C LEU A 116 0.55 -4.46 1.37
N THR A 117 -0.67 -4.04 1.73
CA THR A 117 -1.53 -4.72 2.69
C THR A 117 -2.74 -5.38 2.02
N ASN A 118 -3.77 -4.61 1.75
CA ASN A 118 -5.05 -5.13 1.25
C ASN A 118 -4.95 -5.79 -0.13
N ASP A 119 -4.22 -5.18 -1.08
CA ASP A 119 -4.13 -5.73 -2.43
C ASP A 119 -3.39 -7.07 -2.44
N ILE A 120 -2.28 -7.18 -1.71
CA ILE A 120 -1.58 -8.46 -1.59
C ILE A 120 -2.46 -9.50 -0.89
N THR A 121 -3.22 -9.12 0.14
CA THR A 121 -4.17 -10.02 0.82
C THR A 121 -5.27 -10.51 -0.12
N GLN A 122 -5.80 -9.65 -1.00
CA GLN A 122 -6.77 -10.06 -2.02
C GLN A 122 -6.16 -11.05 -3.02
N ILE A 123 -4.92 -10.83 -3.43
CA ILE A 123 -4.17 -11.75 -4.29
C ILE A 123 -3.96 -13.11 -3.59
N GLN A 124 -3.53 -13.10 -2.32
CA GLN A 124 -3.37 -14.33 -1.52
C GLN A 124 -4.68 -15.13 -1.43
N ASN A 125 -5.78 -14.44 -1.12
CA ASN A 125 -7.10 -15.06 -1.04
C ASN A 125 -7.55 -15.67 -2.37
N MET A 126 -7.30 -14.96 -3.48
CA MET A 126 -7.57 -15.50 -4.82
C MET A 126 -6.77 -16.76 -5.11
N ILE A 127 -5.45 -16.76 -4.82
CA ILE A 127 -4.59 -17.94 -5.02
C ILE A 127 -5.09 -19.12 -4.18
N MET A 128 -5.36 -18.89 -2.89
CA MET A 128 -5.87 -19.91 -1.98
C MET A 128 -7.20 -20.49 -2.48
N MET A 129 -8.16 -19.62 -2.87
CA MET A 129 -9.45 -20.06 -3.42
C MET A 129 -9.29 -20.82 -4.73
N THR A 130 -8.40 -20.36 -5.60
CA THR A 130 -8.10 -21.02 -6.88
C THR A 130 -7.62 -22.45 -6.65
N LEU A 131 -6.63 -22.63 -5.78
CA LEU A 131 -6.06 -23.94 -5.49
C LEU A 131 -7.05 -24.90 -4.79
N ARG A 132 -7.99 -24.37 -4.00
CA ARG A 132 -9.01 -25.15 -3.30
C ARG A 132 -10.25 -25.43 -4.14
N MET A 133 -10.72 -24.47 -4.93
CA MET A 133 -12.06 -24.52 -5.56
C MET A 133 -12.02 -24.73 -7.07
N CYS A 134 -10.97 -24.27 -7.77
CA CYS A 134 -10.95 -24.33 -9.23
C CYS A 134 -10.89 -25.72 -9.83
N LEU A 135 -10.35 -26.69 -9.12
CA LEU A 135 -10.39 -28.10 -9.53
C LEU A 135 -11.50 -28.88 -8.80
N ARG A 136 -11.77 -28.55 -7.54
CA ARG A 136 -12.79 -29.22 -6.75
C ARG A 136 -14.20 -29.03 -7.33
N SER A 137 -14.63 -27.79 -7.59
CA SER A 137 -16.00 -27.53 -8.07
C SER A 137 -16.27 -28.11 -9.47
N PRO A 138 -15.41 -27.90 -10.49
CA PRO A 138 -15.58 -28.58 -11.78
C PRO A 138 -15.45 -30.11 -11.65
N GLY A 139 -14.56 -30.59 -10.77
CA GLY A 139 -14.40 -32.02 -10.52
C GLY A 139 -15.67 -32.68 -9.98
N ILE A 140 -16.30 -32.07 -8.97
CA ILE A 140 -17.60 -32.54 -8.45
C ILE A 140 -18.68 -32.43 -9.52
N LEU A 141 -18.76 -31.32 -10.27
CA LEU A 141 -19.75 -31.12 -11.32
C LEU A 141 -19.66 -32.23 -12.38
N ILE A 142 -18.46 -32.46 -12.90
CA ILE A 142 -18.20 -33.47 -13.94
C ILE A 142 -18.40 -34.86 -13.36
N GLY A 143 -17.84 -35.15 -12.17
CA GLY A 143 -17.97 -36.46 -11.53
C GLY A 143 -19.42 -36.83 -11.21
N ALA A 144 -20.19 -35.91 -10.63
CA ALA A 144 -21.62 -36.11 -10.34
C ALA A 144 -22.43 -36.30 -11.62
N MET A 145 -22.09 -35.55 -12.69
CA MET A 145 -22.74 -35.68 -13.99
C MET A 145 -22.45 -37.05 -14.64
N VAL A 146 -21.18 -37.48 -14.63
CA VAL A 146 -20.78 -38.80 -15.13
C VAL A 146 -21.53 -39.92 -14.36
N MET A 147 -21.56 -39.85 -13.05
CA MET A 147 -22.24 -40.86 -12.21
C MET A 147 -23.75 -40.85 -12.44
N ALA A 148 -24.36 -39.67 -12.62
CA ALA A 148 -25.78 -39.59 -12.97
C ALA A 148 -26.08 -40.27 -14.32
N PHE A 149 -25.20 -40.08 -15.33
CA PHE A 149 -25.32 -40.80 -16.61
C PHE A 149 -25.10 -42.30 -16.49
N VAL A 150 -24.17 -42.74 -15.65
CA VAL A 150 -23.91 -44.17 -15.37
C VAL A 150 -25.11 -44.84 -14.73
N ILE A 151 -25.80 -44.16 -13.79
CA ILE A 151 -26.98 -44.67 -13.10
C ILE A 151 -28.18 -44.71 -14.05
N SER A 152 -28.51 -43.60 -14.69
CA SER A 152 -29.66 -43.54 -15.60
C SER A 152 -29.50 -42.46 -16.67
N PRO A 153 -29.10 -42.79 -17.92
CA PRO A 153 -29.00 -41.83 -19.02
C PRO A 153 -30.30 -41.08 -19.29
N LYS A 154 -31.45 -41.71 -19.07
CA LYS A 154 -32.78 -41.10 -19.28
C LYS A 154 -33.05 -39.97 -18.29
N LEU A 155 -32.73 -40.16 -17.01
CA LEU A 155 -32.85 -39.13 -15.97
C LEU A 155 -31.78 -38.06 -16.13
N ALA A 156 -30.57 -38.44 -16.52
CA ALA A 156 -29.45 -37.50 -16.70
C ALA A 156 -29.72 -36.50 -17.85
N ALA A 157 -30.55 -36.86 -18.82
CA ALA A 157 -30.97 -35.92 -19.88
C ALA A 157 -31.68 -34.66 -19.31
N ILE A 158 -32.27 -34.74 -18.12
CA ILE A 158 -32.86 -33.57 -17.44
C ILE A 158 -31.82 -32.48 -17.22
N PHE A 159 -30.56 -32.86 -16.92
CA PHE A 159 -29.48 -31.88 -16.72
C PHE A 159 -29.17 -31.08 -17.97
N ILE A 160 -29.39 -31.61 -19.17
CA ILE A 160 -29.18 -30.87 -20.44
C ILE A 160 -30.10 -29.64 -20.49
N ILE A 161 -31.28 -29.70 -19.87
CA ILE A 161 -32.22 -28.57 -19.82
C ILE A 161 -31.95 -27.71 -18.57
N VAL A 162 -31.76 -28.32 -17.42
CA VAL A 162 -31.64 -27.61 -16.14
C VAL A 162 -30.38 -26.78 -16.05
N LEU A 163 -29.23 -27.30 -16.50
CA LEU A 163 -27.95 -26.56 -16.38
C LEU A 163 -27.92 -25.25 -17.20
N PRO A 164 -28.35 -25.22 -18.48
CA PRO A 164 -28.46 -23.97 -19.21
C PRO A 164 -29.45 -22.98 -18.57
N VAL A 165 -30.59 -23.44 -18.08
CA VAL A 165 -31.59 -22.59 -17.42
C VAL A 165 -30.97 -21.95 -16.15
N LEU A 166 -30.26 -22.70 -15.36
CA LEU A 166 -29.56 -22.18 -14.18
C LEU A 166 -28.44 -21.22 -14.56
N ALA A 167 -27.65 -21.55 -15.57
CA ALA A 167 -26.61 -20.65 -16.07
C ALA A 167 -27.19 -19.28 -16.52
N VAL A 168 -28.29 -19.31 -17.25
CA VAL A 168 -29.01 -18.09 -17.65
C VAL A 168 -29.54 -17.34 -16.43
N LEU A 169 -30.15 -18.03 -15.46
CA LEU A 169 -30.64 -17.43 -14.22
C LEU A 169 -29.53 -16.72 -13.45
N ILE A 170 -28.37 -17.36 -13.28
CA ILE A 170 -27.19 -16.78 -12.62
C ILE A 170 -26.73 -15.53 -13.38
N VAL A 171 -26.61 -15.60 -14.72
CA VAL A 171 -26.17 -14.46 -15.53
C VAL A 171 -27.13 -13.29 -15.43
N VAL A 172 -28.45 -13.54 -15.44
CA VAL A 172 -29.47 -12.50 -15.32
C VAL A 172 -29.39 -11.82 -13.96
N ILE A 173 -29.34 -12.60 -12.87
CA ILE A 173 -29.22 -12.04 -11.50
C ILE A 173 -27.93 -11.22 -11.37
N MET A 174 -26.81 -11.72 -11.88
CA MET A 174 -25.54 -11.01 -11.83
C MET A 174 -25.58 -9.69 -12.62
N ARG A 175 -26.18 -9.69 -13.82
CA ARG A 175 -26.36 -8.46 -14.61
C ARG A 175 -27.22 -7.42 -13.91
N CYS A 176 -28.25 -7.85 -13.19
CA CYS A 176 -29.10 -6.95 -12.40
C CYS A 176 -28.40 -6.45 -11.12
N ALA A 177 -27.65 -7.30 -10.44
CA ALA A 177 -26.99 -6.97 -9.19
C ALA A 177 -25.75 -6.07 -9.38
N PHE A 178 -24.96 -6.28 -10.43
CA PHE A 178 -23.70 -5.58 -10.64
C PHE A 178 -23.80 -4.04 -10.63
N PRO A 179 -24.73 -3.40 -11.38
CA PRO A 179 -24.89 -1.94 -11.34
C PRO A 179 -25.31 -1.43 -9.97
N GLN A 180 -26.14 -2.20 -9.23
CA GLN A 180 -26.58 -1.82 -7.88
C GLN A 180 -25.43 -1.85 -6.88
N PHE A 181 -24.56 -2.85 -6.95
CA PHE A 181 -23.34 -2.89 -6.14
C PHE A 181 -22.37 -1.75 -6.45
N ARG A 182 -22.28 -1.34 -7.71
CA ARG A 182 -21.50 -0.16 -8.10
C ARG A 182 -22.06 1.11 -7.45
N THR A 183 -23.37 1.33 -7.55
CA THR A 183 -24.03 2.47 -6.89
C THR A 183 -23.86 2.42 -5.37
N LEU A 184 -23.96 1.25 -4.75
CA LEU A 184 -23.70 1.04 -3.33
C LEU A 184 -22.29 1.48 -2.96
N GLN A 185 -21.27 1.10 -3.75
CA GLN A 185 -19.90 1.50 -3.53
C GLN A 185 -19.71 3.02 -3.65
N GLU A 186 -20.30 3.67 -4.65
CA GLU A 186 -20.26 5.12 -4.83
C GLU A 186 -20.87 5.87 -3.61
N LYS A 187 -21.96 5.34 -3.04
CA LYS A 187 -22.58 5.92 -1.83
C LYS A 187 -21.75 5.68 -0.56
N LEU A 188 -21.10 4.51 -0.47
CA LEU A 188 -20.19 4.22 0.63
C LEU A 188 -18.96 5.14 0.60
N ASP A 189 -18.37 5.37 -0.57
CA ASP A 189 -17.23 6.27 -0.75
C ASP A 189 -17.60 7.72 -0.40
N ALA A 190 -18.81 8.15 -0.80
CA ALA A 190 -19.33 9.48 -0.44
C ALA A 190 -19.58 9.65 1.08
N LEU A 191 -20.01 8.58 1.77
CA LEU A 191 -20.15 8.60 3.23
C LEU A 191 -18.78 8.63 3.91
N ASN A 192 -17.84 7.82 3.46
CA ASN A 192 -16.46 7.77 3.99
C ASN A 192 -15.76 9.13 3.85
N SER A 193 -15.92 9.82 2.71
CA SER A 193 -15.40 11.16 2.50
C SER A 193 -16.02 12.16 3.49
N CYS A 194 -17.34 12.07 3.71
CA CYS A 194 -18.04 12.93 4.68
C CYS A 194 -17.51 12.70 6.12
N ILE A 195 -17.30 11.45 6.52
CA ILE A 195 -16.72 11.09 7.81
C ILE A 195 -15.29 11.63 7.94
N GLN A 196 -14.47 11.41 6.93
CA GLN A 196 -13.08 11.87 6.93
C GLN A 196 -12.98 13.38 7.04
N GLU A 197 -13.77 14.13 6.25
CA GLU A 197 -13.84 15.60 6.34
C GLU A 197 -14.29 16.06 7.73
N GLY A 198 -15.35 15.44 8.29
CA GLY A 198 -15.88 15.76 9.61
C GLY A 198 -14.89 15.49 10.74
N LEU A 199 -14.16 14.36 10.69
CA LEU A 199 -13.16 14.01 11.71
C LEU A 199 -11.91 14.88 11.63
N VAL A 200 -11.40 15.14 10.43
CA VAL A 200 -10.25 16.05 10.22
C VAL A 200 -10.62 17.47 10.64
N GLY A 201 -11.82 17.93 10.29
CA GLY A 201 -12.34 19.26 10.59
C GLY A 201 -13.03 19.38 11.96
N ILE A 202 -12.99 18.38 12.84
CA ILE A 202 -13.81 18.36 14.07
C ILE A 202 -13.60 19.58 14.98
N ARG A 203 -12.35 20.09 15.07
CA ARG A 203 -12.04 21.29 15.83
C ARG A 203 -12.70 22.52 15.23
N LEU A 204 -12.71 22.63 13.91
CA LEU A 204 -13.36 23.71 13.16
C LEU A 204 -14.89 23.64 13.36
N ILE A 205 -15.49 22.45 13.18
CA ILE A 205 -16.93 22.24 13.37
C ILE A 205 -17.35 22.66 14.76
N LYS A 206 -16.57 22.30 15.79
CA LYS A 206 -16.85 22.70 17.19
C LYS A 206 -16.65 24.19 17.43
N SER A 207 -15.61 24.81 16.87
CA SER A 207 -15.35 26.25 17.04
C SER A 207 -16.41 27.13 16.38
N PHE A 208 -17.02 26.67 15.29
CA PHE A 208 -18.11 27.37 14.60
C PHE A 208 -19.50 26.90 15.02
N VAL A 209 -19.62 26.03 16.03
CA VAL A 209 -20.88 25.46 16.52
C VAL A 209 -21.76 24.91 15.40
N ARG A 210 -21.14 24.20 14.45
CA ARG A 210 -21.80 23.63 13.26
C ARG A 210 -22.09 22.13 13.37
N GLY A 211 -22.19 21.61 14.60
CA GLY A 211 -22.49 20.20 14.84
C GLY A 211 -23.76 19.71 14.15
N ASP A 212 -24.88 20.45 14.35
CA ASP A 212 -26.18 20.10 13.78
C ASP A 212 -26.17 20.05 12.23
N TYR A 213 -25.41 20.95 11.61
CA TYR A 213 -25.24 20.96 10.14
C TYR A 213 -24.53 19.73 9.64
N GLU A 214 -23.43 19.33 10.29
CA GLU A 214 -22.68 18.13 9.92
C GLU A 214 -23.48 16.85 10.21
N GLU A 215 -24.27 16.82 11.28
CA GLU A 215 -25.18 15.71 11.58
C GLU A 215 -26.24 15.54 10.49
N MET A 216 -26.89 16.63 10.03
CA MET A 216 -27.80 16.57 8.89
C MET A 216 -27.11 16.11 7.60
N ARG A 217 -25.88 16.57 7.36
CA ARG A 217 -25.08 16.18 6.18
C ARG A 217 -24.75 14.70 6.21
N PHE A 218 -24.33 14.19 7.36
CA PHE A 218 -24.06 12.79 7.59
C PHE A 218 -25.33 11.95 7.42
N GLU A 219 -26.43 12.33 8.07
CA GLU A 219 -27.70 11.59 8.00
C GLU A 219 -28.21 11.47 6.56
N LYS A 220 -28.11 12.54 5.76
CA LYS A 220 -28.46 12.49 4.34
C LYS A 220 -27.62 11.46 3.56
N ARG A 221 -26.29 11.39 3.80
CA ARG A 221 -25.41 10.42 3.16
C ARG A 221 -25.68 8.99 3.65
N ASN A 222 -25.91 8.85 4.95
CA ASN A 222 -26.25 7.57 5.58
C ASN A 222 -27.57 7.01 5.04
N GLN A 223 -28.58 7.85 4.88
CA GLN A 223 -29.86 7.43 4.29
C GLN A 223 -29.71 7.00 2.83
N GLN A 224 -28.93 7.73 2.02
CA GLN A 224 -28.62 7.35 0.65
C GLN A 224 -27.89 5.99 0.56
N LEU A 225 -26.94 5.74 1.46
CA LEU A 225 -26.23 4.46 1.55
C LEU A 225 -27.20 3.34 1.94
N LYS A 226 -28.06 3.59 2.94
CA LYS A 226 -29.08 2.62 3.38
C LYS A 226 -30.00 2.21 2.22
N GLU A 227 -30.51 3.17 1.45
CA GLU A 227 -31.38 2.89 0.31
C GLU A 227 -30.68 2.10 -0.79
N ALA A 228 -29.43 2.49 -1.12
CA ALA A 228 -28.61 1.75 -2.09
C ALA A 228 -28.33 0.32 -1.62
N ASN A 229 -28.01 0.15 -0.32
CA ASN A 229 -27.75 -1.16 0.29
C ASN A 229 -29.02 -2.04 0.26
N LEU A 230 -30.17 -1.49 0.66
CA LEU A 230 -31.45 -2.22 0.60
C LEU A 230 -31.79 -2.66 -0.83
N THR A 231 -31.54 -1.82 -1.83
CA THR A 231 -31.79 -2.17 -3.23
C THR A 231 -30.86 -3.29 -3.71
N ALA A 232 -29.58 -3.19 -3.44
CA ALA A 232 -28.61 -4.23 -3.78
C ALA A 232 -28.91 -5.55 -3.05
N MET A 233 -29.25 -5.48 -1.76
CA MET A 233 -29.59 -6.66 -0.95
C MET A 233 -30.89 -7.32 -1.41
N LYS A 234 -31.94 -6.58 -1.77
CA LYS A 234 -33.18 -7.15 -2.32
C LYS A 234 -32.93 -8.02 -3.55
N THR A 235 -32.06 -7.56 -4.45
CA THR A 235 -31.69 -8.33 -5.65
C THR A 235 -30.91 -9.58 -5.30
N MET A 236 -29.96 -9.51 -4.34
CA MET A 236 -29.19 -10.67 -3.91
C MET A 236 -30.00 -11.65 -3.08
N LEU A 237 -30.97 -11.19 -2.29
CA LEU A 237 -31.85 -12.07 -1.52
C LEU A 237 -32.72 -12.96 -2.40
N LEU A 238 -33.01 -12.56 -3.64
CA LEU A 238 -33.73 -13.39 -4.60
C LEU A 238 -32.89 -14.57 -5.13
N TYR A 239 -31.56 -14.48 -5.07
CA TYR A 239 -30.68 -15.53 -5.59
C TYR A 239 -30.90 -16.88 -4.92
N THR A 240 -30.82 -16.92 -3.58
CA THR A 240 -30.95 -18.18 -2.83
C THR A 240 -32.31 -18.85 -2.98
N PRO A 241 -33.46 -18.16 -2.81
CA PRO A 241 -34.77 -18.75 -3.05
C PRO A 241 -34.98 -19.27 -4.47
N LEU A 242 -34.52 -18.53 -5.49
CA LEU A 242 -34.65 -18.95 -6.89
C LEU A 242 -33.79 -20.18 -7.20
N MET A 243 -32.57 -20.25 -6.68
CA MET A 243 -31.73 -21.43 -6.83
C MET A 243 -32.30 -22.63 -6.08
N THR A 244 -32.82 -22.43 -4.86
CA THR A 244 -33.49 -23.47 -4.07
C THR A 244 -34.79 -23.96 -4.75
N LEU A 245 -35.56 -23.03 -5.33
CA LEU A 245 -36.76 -23.38 -6.11
C LEU A 245 -36.39 -24.23 -7.32
N ALA A 246 -35.38 -23.85 -8.07
CA ALA A 246 -34.91 -24.62 -9.22
C ALA A 246 -34.41 -26.01 -8.82
N LEU A 247 -33.65 -26.09 -7.70
CA LEU A 247 -33.22 -27.37 -7.12
C LEU A 247 -34.42 -28.26 -6.78
N ASN A 248 -35.40 -27.70 -6.06
CA ASN A 248 -36.58 -28.49 -5.61
C ASN A 248 -37.45 -28.91 -6.80
N ILE A 249 -37.68 -28.02 -7.79
CA ILE A 249 -38.41 -28.40 -9.03
C ILE A 249 -37.68 -29.54 -9.73
N THR A 250 -36.37 -29.44 -9.89
CA THR A 250 -35.54 -30.49 -10.51
C THR A 250 -35.68 -31.81 -9.73
N THR A 251 -35.58 -31.72 -8.40
CA THR A 251 -35.73 -32.90 -7.53
C THR A 251 -37.11 -33.53 -7.67
N VAL A 252 -38.18 -32.74 -7.68
CA VAL A 252 -39.57 -33.25 -7.86
C VAL A 252 -39.73 -33.95 -9.23
N VAL A 253 -39.21 -33.34 -10.30
CA VAL A 253 -39.27 -33.93 -11.66
C VAL A 253 -38.48 -35.24 -11.70
N VAL A 254 -37.32 -35.29 -11.10
CA VAL A 254 -36.47 -36.49 -11.03
C VAL A 254 -37.12 -37.59 -10.16
N VAL A 255 -37.67 -37.24 -9.00
CA VAL A 255 -38.34 -38.19 -8.12
C VAL A 255 -39.61 -38.76 -8.76
N TRP A 256 -40.40 -37.90 -9.46
CA TRP A 256 -41.58 -38.36 -10.17
C TRP A 256 -41.21 -39.28 -11.35
N SER A 257 -40.25 -38.86 -12.20
CA SER A 257 -39.81 -39.66 -13.36
C SER A 257 -39.08 -40.93 -12.92
N GLY A 258 -38.22 -40.86 -11.89
CA GLY A 258 -37.52 -42.01 -11.31
C GLY A 258 -38.47 -42.96 -10.61
N GLY A 259 -39.47 -42.43 -9.89
CA GLY A 259 -40.54 -43.24 -9.27
C GLY A 259 -41.32 -44.07 -10.27
N ASN A 260 -41.71 -43.46 -11.40
CA ASN A 260 -42.35 -44.18 -12.52
C ASN A 260 -41.41 -45.26 -13.10
N MET A 261 -40.12 -45.01 -13.19
CA MET A 261 -39.12 -46.00 -13.62
C MET A 261 -38.96 -47.16 -12.64
N ILE A 262 -39.07 -46.89 -11.34
CA ILE A 262 -39.02 -47.92 -10.27
C ILE A 262 -40.27 -48.82 -10.37
N VAL A 263 -41.45 -48.22 -10.49
CA VAL A 263 -42.71 -49.00 -10.66
C VAL A 263 -42.64 -49.85 -11.93
N ALA A 264 -42.02 -49.35 -13.00
CA ALA A 264 -41.82 -50.11 -14.24
C ALA A 264 -40.67 -51.14 -14.17
N GLY A 265 -39.99 -51.30 -13.04
CA GLY A 265 -38.87 -52.23 -12.87
C GLY A 265 -37.56 -51.84 -13.56
N ASN A 266 -37.46 -50.62 -14.07
CA ASN A 266 -36.29 -50.13 -14.82
C ASN A 266 -35.25 -49.37 -13.97
N MET A 267 -35.48 -49.22 -12.65
CA MET A 267 -34.61 -48.48 -11.73
C MET A 267 -34.84 -49.01 -10.29
N GLN A 268 -33.78 -48.98 -9.46
CA GLN A 268 -33.88 -49.33 -8.05
C GLN A 268 -33.99 -48.07 -7.16
N VAL A 269 -34.54 -48.24 -5.94
CA VAL A 269 -34.78 -47.12 -5.00
C VAL A 269 -33.47 -46.43 -4.60
N GLY A 270 -32.41 -47.22 -4.37
CA GLY A 270 -31.10 -46.67 -4.04
C GLY A 270 -30.50 -45.81 -5.16
N ASP A 271 -30.75 -46.17 -6.42
CA ASP A 271 -30.28 -45.38 -7.58
C ASP A 271 -30.93 -44.01 -7.62
N LEU A 272 -32.23 -43.92 -7.34
CA LEU A 272 -32.94 -42.65 -7.24
C LEU A 272 -32.40 -41.81 -6.09
N THR A 273 -32.07 -42.42 -4.95
CA THR A 273 -31.46 -41.74 -3.79
C THR A 273 -30.09 -41.17 -4.13
N ALA A 274 -29.23 -41.93 -4.83
CA ALA A 274 -27.93 -41.42 -5.29
C ALA A 274 -28.09 -40.27 -6.31
N PHE A 275 -29.05 -40.41 -7.23
CA PHE A 275 -29.31 -39.39 -8.24
C PHE A 275 -29.75 -38.07 -7.60
N THR A 276 -30.60 -38.07 -6.57
CA THR A 276 -30.97 -36.84 -5.84
C THR A 276 -29.80 -36.19 -5.13
N ASN A 277 -28.87 -36.96 -4.58
CA ASN A 277 -27.63 -36.42 -4.02
C ASN A 277 -26.74 -35.76 -5.10
N TYR A 278 -26.64 -36.36 -6.29
CA TYR A 278 -25.88 -35.72 -7.40
C TYR A 278 -26.50 -34.40 -7.88
N ILE A 279 -27.84 -34.26 -7.85
CA ILE A 279 -28.48 -32.96 -8.13
C ILE A 279 -27.98 -31.91 -7.14
N VAL A 280 -27.97 -32.21 -5.84
CA VAL A 280 -27.49 -31.28 -4.80
C VAL A 280 -26.01 -30.91 -5.01
N GLN A 281 -25.17 -31.90 -5.33
CA GLN A 281 -23.73 -31.67 -5.59
C GLN A 281 -23.50 -30.77 -6.82
N ILE A 282 -24.22 -31.01 -7.92
CA ILE A 282 -24.17 -30.20 -9.14
C ILE A 282 -24.54 -28.74 -8.83
N MET A 283 -25.65 -28.53 -8.10
CA MET A 283 -26.12 -27.19 -7.72
C MET A 283 -25.14 -26.45 -6.82
N SER A 284 -24.59 -27.13 -5.82
CA SER A 284 -23.59 -26.58 -4.90
C SER A 284 -22.31 -26.19 -5.64
N SER A 285 -21.86 -27.01 -6.61
CA SER A 285 -20.69 -26.74 -7.44
C SER A 285 -20.85 -25.51 -8.30
N LEU A 286 -22.03 -25.30 -8.91
CA LEU A 286 -22.33 -24.09 -9.68
C LEU A 286 -22.32 -22.83 -8.82
N THR A 287 -22.85 -22.90 -7.60
CA THR A 287 -22.84 -21.79 -6.64
C THR A 287 -21.40 -21.43 -6.24
N MET A 288 -20.57 -22.41 -5.95
CA MET A 288 -19.17 -22.23 -5.59
C MET A 288 -18.35 -21.58 -6.73
N LEU A 289 -18.58 -22.02 -7.97
CA LEU A 289 -17.96 -21.42 -9.15
C LEU A 289 -18.33 -19.93 -9.30
N SER A 290 -19.59 -19.57 -9.07
CA SER A 290 -20.06 -18.18 -9.14
C SER A 290 -19.32 -17.28 -8.11
N ILE A 291 -19.14 -17.77 -6.89
CA ILE A 291 -18.39 -17.05 -5.83
C ILE A 291 -16.92 -16.91 -6.22
N ALA A 292 -16.31 -17.94 -6.78
CA ALA A 292 -14.92 -17.91 -7.22
C ALA A 292 -14.68 -16.83 -8.31
N PHE A 293 -15.57 -16.69 -9.28
CA PHE A 293 -15.48 -15.66 -10.32
C PHE A 293 -15.53 -14.23 -9.76
N LEU A 294 -16.37 -13.97 -8.76
CA LEU A 294 -16.45 -12.66 -8.11
C LEU A 294 -15.13 -12.30 -7.41
N ASN A 295 -14.53 -13.24 -6.71
CA ASN A 295 -13.24 -13.01 -6.03
C ASN A 295 -12.09 -12.82 -7.04
N TRP A 296 -12.11 -13.52 -8.17
CA TRP A 296 -11.14 -13.33 -9.24
C TRP A 296 -11.20 -11.92 -9.83
N ALA A 297 -12.40 -11.40 -10.07
CA ALA A 297 -12.57 -10.05 -10.61
C ALA A 297 -11.95 -8.98 -9.70
N ARG A 298 -12.12 -9.12 -8.37
CA ARG A 298 -11.48 -8.23 -7.38
C ARG A 298 -9.96 -8.36 -7.38
N ALA A 299 -9.45 -9.58 -7.39
CA ALA A 299 -8.02 -9.84 -7.36
C ALA A 299 -7.29 -9.33 -8.61
N ILE A 300 -7.92 -9.39 -9.80
CA ILE A 300 -7.35 -8.85 -11.04
C ILE A 300 -7.07 -7.34 -10.90
N ALA A 301 -7.98 -6.59 -10.28
CA ALA A 301 -7.77 -5.17 -10.01
C ALA A 301 -6.57 -4.93 -9.07
N SER A 302 -6.42 -5.76 -8.01
CA SER A 302 -5.29 -5.70 -7.10
C SER A 302 -3.97 -6.08 -7.78
N PHE A 303 -3.96 -7.10 -8.64
CA PHE A 303 -2.79 -7.44 -9.46
C PHE A 303 -2.34 -6.28 -10.36
N ARG A 304 -3.28 -5.54 -10.94
CA ARG A 304 -2.98 -4.38 -11.76
C ARG A 304 -2.31 -3.29 -10.93
N ARG A 305 -2.89 -2.90 -9.77
CA ARG A 305 -2.35 -1.85 -8.91
C ARG A 305 -0.96 -2.20 -8.34
N VAL A 306 -0.75 -3.45 -7.92
CA VAL A 306 0.57 -3.93 -7.50
C VAL A 306 1.54 -3.94 -8.69
N GLY A 307 1.06 -4.34 -9.88
CA GLY A 307 1.83 -4.31 -11.11
C GLY A 307 2.33 -2.92 -11.48
N GLU A 308 1.51 -1.88 -11.31
CA GLU A 308 1.88 -0.48 -11.56
C GLU A 308 3.11 -0.06 -10.76
N VAL A 309 3.17 -0.40 -9.47
CA VAL A 309 4.34 -0.09 -8.62
C VAL A 309 5.58 -0.89 -9.01
N LEU A 310 5.43 -2.19 -9.32
CA LEU A 310 6.55 -3.02 -9.76
C LEU A 310 7.10 -2.62 -11.13
N ASP A 311 6.26 -2.03 -12.00
CA ASP A 311 6.62 -1.58 -13.34
C ASP A 311 7.15 -0.14 -13.36
N GLU A 312 6.95 0.60 -12.27
CA GLU A 312 7.42 1.97 -12.19
C GLU A 312 8.93 2.03 -12.44
N LYS A 313 9.32 2.89 -13.36
CA LYS A 313 10.74 3.11 -13.68
C LYS A 313 11.35 4.00 -12.63
N ILE A 314 12.44 3.54 -12.05
CA ILE A 314 13.26 4.37 -11.16
C ILE A 314 13.98 5.38 -12.05
N ASP A 315 13.70 6.66 -11.86
CA ASP A 315 14.27 7.75 -12.65
C ASP A 315 15.65 8.16 -12.17
N LEU A 316 15.93 8.03 -10.87
CA LEU A 316 17.23 8.31 -10.28
C LEU A 316 18.02 7.02 -10.05
N THR A 317 19.00 6.77 -10.91
CA THR A 317 19.96 5.68 -10.76
C THR A 317 21.38 6.21 -10.79
N ASP A 318 22.30 5.48 -10.23
CA ASP A 318 23.75 5.74 -10.30
C ASP A 318 24.49 4.76 -11.20
N GLU A 319 23.75 3.98 -12.02
CA GLU A 319 24.36 3.00 -12.93
C GLU A 319 25.39 3.63 -13.87
N ASN A 320 25.12 4.85 -14.34
CA ASN A 320 25.98 5.59 -15.27
C ASN A 320 26.91 6.60 -14.57
N ALA A 321 26.95 6.61 -13.24
CA ALA A 321 27.81 7.52 -12.48
C ALA A 321 29.30 7.22 -12.73
N LYS A 322 30.09 8.24 -13.05
CA LYS A 322 31.54 8.12 -13.35
C LYS A 322 32.36 7.98 -12.08
N HIS A 323 31.90 8.54 -10.97
CA HIS A 323 32.59 8.62 -9.69
C HIS A 323 31.77 7.93 -8.56
N LYS A 324 31.42 6.65 -8.76
CA LYS A 324 30.48 5.91 -7.89
C LYS A 324 30.90 5.86 -6.42
N ASP A 325 32.19 5.74 -6.14
CA ASP A 325 32.71 5.55 -4.78
C ASP A 325 33.34 6.83 -4.20
N ARG A 326 33.29 7.94 -4.94
CA ARG A 326 33.90 9.20 -4.50
C ARG A 326 33.03 9.86 -3.44
N ALA A 327 33.62 10.11 -2.27
CA ALA A 327 33.00 10.87 -1.19
C ALA A 327 33.11 12.38 -1.45
N VAL A 328 32.20 13.15 -0.88
CA VAL A 328 32.30 14.61 -0.79
C VAL A 328 33.44 14.95 0.19
N CYS A 329 34.40 15.74 -0.27
CA CYS A 329 35.63 16.02 0.49
C CYS A 329 35.65 17.41 1.10
N GLU A 330 35.36 18.45 0.32
CA GLU A 330 35.46 19.86 0.72
C GLU A 330 34.08 20.46 1.01
N GLY A 331 33.09 20.14 0.19
CA GLY A 331 31.71 20.58 0.33
C GLY A 331 31.41 21.89 -0.42
N SER A 332 32.17 22.24 -1.47
CA SER A 332 31.79 23.35 -2.33
C SER A 332 30.57 23.02 -3.18
N VAL A 333 29.71 23.98 -3.45
CA VAL A 333 28.47 23.81 -4.23
C VAL A 333 28.38 24.84 -5.32
N GLU A 334 28.08 24.41 -6.55
CA GLU A 334 27.94 25.34 -7.68
C GLU A 334 26.70 24.94 -8.52
N PHE A 335 25.88 25.93 -8.84
CA PHE A 335 24.76 25.83 -9.76
C PHE A 335 25.10 26.55 -11.05
N GLN A 336 24.92 25.90 -12.20
CA GLN A 336 25.19 26.42 -13.52
C GLN A 336 23.95 26.35 -14.41
N ASN A 337 23.27 27.48 -14.60
CA ASN A 337 22.06 27.65 -15.43
C ASN A 337 20.96 26.59 -15.14
N VAL A 338 20.70 26.36 -13.87
CA VAL A 338 19.79 25.31 -13.43
C VAL A 338 18.34 25.74 -13.58
N SER A 339 17.56 24.90 -14.28
CA SER A 339 16.09 25.01 -14.37
C SER A 339 15.44 23.68 -14.03
N PHE A 340 14.26 23.71 -13.38
CA PHE A 340 13.54 22.53 -12.94
C PHE A 340 12.03 22.74 -12.85
N ARG A 341 11.28 21.66 -13.13
CA ARG A 341 9.83 21.54 -12.92
C ARG A 341 9.46 20.13 -12.45
N TYR A 342 8.50 20.03 -11.56
CA TYR A 342 8.04 18.72 -11.03
C TYR A 342 7.34 17.87 -12.11
N TYR A 343 6.61 18.51 -13.02
CA TYR A 343 5.90 17.83 -14.10
C TYR A 343 6.50 18.22 -15.44
N LYS A 344 7.09 17.27 -16.14
CA LYS A 344 7.76 17.50 -17.44
C LYS A 344 6.87 18.16 -18.49
N ASN A 345 5.56 18.00 -18.37
CA ASN A 345 4.56 18.59 -19.28
C ASN A 345 4.06 19.98 -18.81
N SER A 346 4.51 20.48 -17.66
CA SER A 346 4.15 21.82 -17.19
C SER A 346 4.87 22.87 -18.05
N PRO A 347 4.17 23.94 -18.50
CA PRO A 347 4.81 25.05 -19.18
C PRO A 347 5.62 25.93 -18.21
N GLU A 348 5.33 25.89 -16.92
CA GLU A 348 5.93 26.76 -15.92
C GLU A 348 7.11 26.10 -15.23
N TRP A 349 8.21 26.84 -15.09
CA TRP A 349 9.36 26.45 -14.31
C TRP A 349 9.12 26.75 -12.83
N VAL A 350 9.55 25.85 -11.97
CA VAL A 350 9.59 26.08 -10.50
C VAL A 350 10.85 26.87 -10.12
N ILE A 351 11.95 26.55 -10.79
CA ILE A 351 13.20 27.33 -10.80
C ILE A 351 13.70 27.45 -12.23
N GLU A 352 14.19 28.64 -12.57
CA GLU A 352 14.58 28.99 -13.94
C GLU A 352 15.92 29.72 -13.97
N ASN A 353 16.90 29.13 -14.67
CA ASN A 353 18.22 29.70 -14.96
C ASN A 353 18.97 30.22 -13.72
N ILE A 354 19.03 29.39 -12.65
CA ILE A 354 19.74 29.77 -11.42
C ILE A 354 21.22 29.40 -11.54
N SER A 355 22.08 30.39 -11.25
CA SER A 355 23.53 30.21 -11.21
C SER A 355 24.13 30.93 -10.00
N PHE A 356 24.90 30.21 -9.20
CA PHE A 356 25.70 30.72 -8.09
C PHE A 356 26.80 29.73 -7.74
N LYS A 357 27.81 30.17 -7.01
CA LYS A 357 28.90 29.35 -6.48
C LYS A 357 29.06 29.62 -4.98
N LEU A 358 29.11 28.56 -4.17
CA LEU A 358 29.40 28.62 -2.75
C LEU A 358 30.68 27.87 -2.47
N GLU A 359 31.67 28.56 -1.94
CA GLU A 359 32.95 27.94 -1.53
C GLU A 359 32.78 27.05 -0.29
N ALA A 360 33.69 26.09 -0.14
CA ALA A 360 33.71 25.19 1.01
C ALA A 360 33.84 25.96 2.33
N GLY A 361 33.15 25.52 3.36
CA GLY A 361 33.14 26.11 4.71
C GLY A 361 32.30 27.40 4.84
N LYS A 362 31.80 27.96 3.73
CA LYS A 362 30.97 29.16 3.73
C LYS A 362 29.52 28.88 4.08
N THR A 363 28.82 29.93 4.53
CA THR A 363 27.40 29.93 4.83
C THR A 363 26.62 30.66 3.75
N LEU A 364 25.65 29.97 3.11
CA LEU A 364 24.70 30.57 2.18
C LEU A 364 23.34 30.72 2.87
N GLY A 365 22.83 31.93 2.93
CA GLY A 365 21.43 32.21 3.26
C GLY A 365 20.57 32.18 2.01
N ILE A 366 19.39 31.53 2.05
CA ILE A 366 18.41 31.56 0.95
C ILE A 366 17.12 32.17 1.48
N ILE A 367 16.67 33.26 0.88
CA ILE A 367 15.47 33.99 1.26
C ILE A 367 14.58 34.30 0.05
N GLY A 368 13.32 34.56 0.27
CA GLY A 368 12.34 34.90 -0.76
C GLY A 368 10.92 34.56 -0.34
N PRO A 369 9.90 34.99 -1.07
CA PRO A 369 8.49 34.70 -0.80
C PRO A 369 8.19 33.20 -0.72
N THR A 370 7.07 32.86 -0.10
CA THR A 370 6.57 31.47 -0.10
C THR A 370 6.27 31.04 -1.55
N GLY A 371 6.71 29.85 -1.93
CA GLY A 371 6.55 29.35 -3.30
C GLY A 371 7.64 29.77 -4.29
N SER A 372 8.67 30.54 -3.89
CA SER A 372 9.75 30.98 -4.78
C SER A 372 10.76 29.88 -5.18
N GLY A 373 10.55 28.62 -4.79
CA GLY A 373 11.40 27.50 -5.19
C GLY A 373 12.58 27.17 -4.26
N LYS A 374 12.70 27.79 -3.06
CA LYS A 374 13.83 27.60 -2.12
C LYS A 374 14.12 26.15 -1.78
N SER A 375 13.12 25.43 -1.27
CA SER A 375 13.24 24.00 -0.90
C SER A 375 13.53 23.12 -2.11
N THR A 376 12.96 23.45 -3.26
CA THR A 376 13.21 22.78 -4.53
C THR A 376 14.68 22.91 -4.95
N LEU A 377 15.24 24.12 -4.83
CA LEU A 377 16.64 24.38 -5.18
C LEU A 377 17.60 23.51 -4.35
N VAL A 378 17.48 23.52 -3.03
CA VAL A 378 18.41 22.75 -2.17
C VAL A 378 18.23 21.25 -2.27
N SER A 379 17.07 20.76 -2.68
CA SER A 379 16.83 19.31 -2.85
C SER A 379 17.58 18.70 -4.03
N MET A 380 18.14 19.53 -4.92
CA MET A 380 19.00 19.06 -6.03
C MET A 380 20.43 18.78 -5.58
N ILE A 381 20.90 19.39 -4.49
CA ILE A 381 22.26 19.16 -3.98
C ILE A 381 22.47 17.70 -3.56
N PRO A 382 21.60 17.09 -2.71
CA PRO A 382 21.66 15.66 -2.41
C PRO A 382 21.07 14.77 -3.53
N ARG A 383 20.78 15.37 -4.70
CA ARG A 383 20.17 14.69 -5.84
C ARG A 383 18.89 13.94 -5.42
N LEU A 384 17.93 14.66 -4.78
CA LEU A 384 16.58 14.14 -4.55
C LEU A 384 15.74 14.25 -5.82
N TYR A 385 16.06 15.23 -6.66
CA TYR A 385 15.56 15.42 -8.02
C TYR A 385 16.73 15.73 -8.96
N ASP A 386 16.63 15.35 -10.22
CA ASP A 386 17.55 15.74 -11.27
C ASP A 386 17.06 17.05 -11.93
N THR A 387 18.00 17.92 -12.32
CA THR A 387 17.70 19.14 -13.05
C THR A 387 17.13 18.83 -14.45
N ASP A 388 16.19 19.64 -14.96
CA ASP A 388 15.77 19.55 -16.37
C ASP A 388 16.81 20.20 -17.29
N GLU A 389 17.35 21.38 -16.90
CA GLU A 389 18.42 22.07 -17.60
C GLU A 389 19.51 22.49 -16.63
N GLY A 390 20.72 22.70 -17.14
CA GLY A 390 21.89 23.09 -16.35
C GLY A 390 22.48 21.95 -15.52
N THR A 391 23.40 22.28 -14.61
CA THR A 391 24.14 21.33 -13.80
C THR A 391 24.32 21.80 -12.37
N VAL A 392 24.27 20.88 -11.42
CA VAL A 392 24.66 21.11 -10.02
C VAL A 392 25.97 20.37 -9.79
N LEU A 393 26.96 21.09 -9.28
CA LEU A 393 28.28 20.54 -8.97
C LEU A 393 28.47 20.54 -7.45
N VAL A 394 29.07 19.47 -6.95
CA VAL A 394 29.60 19.37 -5.58
C VAL A 394 31.07 19.00 -5.71
N ASP A 395 31.95 19.76 -5.08
CA ASP A 395 33.41 19.63 -5.21
C ASP A 395 33.88 19.64 -6.70
N GLY A 396 33.23 20.46 -7.54
CA GLY A 396 33.51 20.58 -8.97
C GLY A 396 33.02 19.37 -9.82
N ILE A 397 32.36 18.40 -9.24
CA ILE A 397 31.83 17.21 -9.91
C ILE A 397 30.31 17.31 -10.00
N ASN A 398 29.76 16.99 -11.18
CA ASN A 398 28.30 16.94 -11.35
C ASN A 398 27.69 15.90 -10.42
N VAL A 399 26.63 16.28 -9.69
CA VAL A 399 25.91 15.37 -8.76
C VAL A 399 25.40 14.09 -9.44
N ARG A 400 25.19 14.13 -10.78
CA ARG A 400 24.81 12.96 -11.58
C ARG A 400 25.94 11.94 -11.76
N ASP A 401 27.17 12.39 -11.64
CA ASP A 401 28.37 11.56 -11.80
C ASP A 401 28.80 10.90 -10.46
N TYR A 402 28.19 11.28 -9.33
CA TYR A 402 28.38 10.62 -8.03
C TYR A 402 27.50 9.37 -7.89
N GLY A 403 27.98 8.39 -7.11
CA GLY A 403 27.09 7.41 -6.49
C GLY A 403 26.15 8.09 -5.51
N LEU A 404 24.86 7.69 -5.48
CA LEU A 404 23.86 8.32 -4.61
C LEU A 404 24.24 8.24 -3.12
N LYS A 405 24.77 7.08 -2.70
CA LYS A 405 25.15 6.88 -1.29
C LYS A 405 26.33 7.78 -0.89
N PRO A 406 27.49 7.76 -1.56
CA PRO A 406 28.62 8.63 -1.20
C PRO A 406 28.30 10.13 -1.24
N LEU A 407 27.48 10.57 -2.20
CA LEU A 407 27.03 11.97 -2.27
C LEU A 407 26.20 12.32 -1.03
N ARG A 408 25.18 11.52 -0.73
CA ARG A 408 24.26 11.75 0.39
C ARG A 408 24.92 11.56 1.74
N ASP A 409 25.91 10.68 1.86
CA ASP A 409 26.69 10.51 3.08
C ASP A 409 27.45 11.77 3.47
N GLY A 410 27.92 12.55 2.48
CA GLY A 410 28.59 13.84 2.71
C GLY A 410 27.64 15.03 2.97
N ILE A 411 26.33 14.83 2.86
CA ILE A 411 25.32 15.89 2.99
C ILE A 411 24.37 15.58 4.14
N GLY A 412 24.24 16.48 5.09
CA GLY A 412 23.22 16.46 6.13
C GLY A 412 22.07 17.40 5.74
N MET A 413 20.84 16.91 5.75
CA MET A 413 19.67 17.72 5.40
C MET A 413 18.61 17.64 6.46
N VAL A 414 18.14 18.79 6.93
CA VAL A 414 16.97 18.92 7.79
C VAL A 414 15.85 19.48 6.93
N LEU A 415 14.83 18.67 6.69
CA LEU A 415 13.69 19.02 5.84
C LEU A 415 12.71 19.94 6.60
N GLN A 416 11.94 20.72 5.88
CA GLN A 416 10.88 21.57 6.44
C GLN A 416 9.87 20.75 7.27
N ASN A 417 9.49 19.59 6.78
CA ASN A 417 8.64 18.64 7.52
C ASN A 417 9.50 17.68 8.36
N ASN A 418 9.68 18.04 9.63
CA ASN A 418 10.49 17.27 10.57
C ASN A 418 9.84 15.93 10.94
N THR A 419 10.45 14.83 10.52
CA THR A 419 9.95 13.49 10.78
C THR A 419 10.84 12.77 11.80
N LEU A 420 10.20 12.29 12.88
CA LEU A 420 10.80 11.40 13.87
C LEU A 420 10.14 10.03 13.79
N PHE A 421 10.92 8.98 13.99
CA PHE A 421 10.43 7.61 13.99
C PHE A 421 10.05 7.16 15.40
N SER A 422 9.12 6.21 15.49
CA SER A 422 8.82 5.55 16.76
C SER A 422 10.05 4.83 17.30
N GLY A 423 10.42 5.09 18.55
CA GLY A 423 11.62 4.54 19.16
C GLY A 423 12.18 5.51 20.21
N SER A 424 13.35 5.25 20.75
CA SER A 424 14.01 6.16 21.69
C SER A 424 14.57 7.40 20.99
N ILE A 425 14.83 8.46 21.76
CA ILE A 425 15.53 9.65 21.26
C ILE A 425 16.91 9.24 20.72
N THR A 426 17.66 8.41 21.43
CA THR A 426 18.97 7.89 20.99
C THR A 426 18.87 7.21 19.63
N GLU A 427 17.91 6.29 19.43
CA GLU A 427 17.70 5.61 18.15
C GLU A 427 17.39 6.60 17.03
N ASN A 428 16.60 7.64 17.31
CA ASN A 428 16.31 8.69 16.35
C ASN A 428 17.54 9.55 16.00
N LEU A 429 18.42 9.87 16.95
CA LEU A 429 19.64 10.61 16.69
C LEU A 429 20.65 9.77 15.90
N LYS A 430 20.79 8.50 16.25
CA LYS A 430 21.68 7.54 15.58
C LYS A 430 21.33 7.24 14.11
N TRP A 431 20.21 7.74 13.60
CA TRP A 431 19.98 7.76 12.15
C TRP A 431 21.01 8.64 11.39
N GLY A 432 21.66 9.57 12.09
CA GLY A 432 22.77 10.34 11.53
C GLY A 432 24.06 9.51 11.40
N ASP A 433 24.36 8.73 12.45
CA ASP A 433 25.49 7.81 12.52
C ASP A 433 25.13 6.68 13.49
N GLU A 434 24.96 5.46 12.96
CA GLU A 434 24.54 4.27 13.73
C GLU A 434 25.60 3.84 14.75
N ASP A 435 26.87 4.04 14.40
CA ASP A 435 28.03 3.64 15.21
C ASP A 435 28.46 4.70 16.23
N ALA A 436 27.80 5.89 16.26
CA ALA A 436 28.13 6.97 17.17
C ALA A 436 28.07 6.54 18.64
N ASP A 437 29.06 6.94 19.42
CA ASP A 437 29.08 6.72 20.85
C ASP A 437 28.10 7.66 21.59
N GLU A 438 27.89 7.42 22.90
CA GLU A 438 26.99 8.25 23.70
C GLU A 438 27.48 9.70 23.82
N ASN A 439 28.80 9.94 23.79
CA ASN A 439 29.38 11.28 23.89
C ASN A 439 29.11 12.09 22.63
N ALA A 440 29.28 11.47 21.45
CA ALA A 440 28.94 12.09 20.16
C ALA A 440 27.46 12.45 20.10
N VAL A 441 26.56 11.52 20.52
CA VAL A 441 25.11 11.76 20.58
C VAL A 441 24.80 12.95 21.50
N ARG A 442 25.41 13.01 22.71
CA ARG A 442 25.20 14.12 23.64
C ARG A 442 25.75 15.43 23.10
N LYS A 443 26.92 15.42 22.46
CA LYS A 443 27.53 16.61 21.87
C LYS A 443 26.66 17.17 20.72
N ALA A 444 26.16 16.31 19.83
CA ALA A 444 25.25 16.71 18.78
C ALA A 444 23.94 17.30 19.33
N ALA A 445 23.38 16.69 20.39
CA ALA A 445 22.19 17.20 21.05
C ALA A 445 22.44 18.55 21.76
N GLN A 446 23.61 18.76 22.36
CA GLN A 446 24.01 20.05 22.96
C GLN A 446 24.11 21.14 21.89
N ASN A 447 24.81 20.88 20.79
CA ASN A 447 24.99 21.85 19.70
C ASN A 447 23.66 22.21 19.02
N ALA A 448 22.70 21.28 18.97
CA ALA A 448 21.33 21.52 18.50
C ALA A 448 20.41 22.11 19.60
N GLN A 449 20.93 22.46 20.78
CA GLN A 449 20.15 22.95 21.91
C GLN A 449 19.03 21.97 22.35
N ALA A 450 19.24 20.66 22.13
CA ALA A 450 18.27 19.63 22.48
C ALA A 450 18.52 18.99 23.85
N ALA A 451 19.78 19.00 24.35
CA ALA A 451 20.16 18.32 25.57
C ALA A 451 19.33 18.75 26.79
N GLY A 452 19.07 20.05 26.96
CA GLY A 452 18.35 20.58 28.12
C GLY A 452 16.93 20.02 28.28
N PHE A 453 16.16 19.91 27.20
CA PHE A 453 14.83 19.32 27.30
C PHE A 453 14.88 17.79 27.34
N ILE A 454 15.87 17.15 26.68
CA ILE A 454 16.04 15.70 26.76
C ILE A 454 16.31 15.27 28.20
N ASP A 455 17.20 15.97 28.88
CA ASP A 455 17.56 15.67 30.30
C ASP A 455 16.39 15.97 31.27
N SER A 456 15.42 16.82 30.86
CA SER A 456 14.19 17.06 31.65
C SER A 456 13.17 15.92 31.55
N PHE A 457 13.28 15.03 30.57
CA PHE A 457 12.43 13.86 30.51
C PHE A 457 12.84 12.80 31.54
N LYS A 458 11.86 12.09 32.08
CA LYS A 458 12.09 11.05 33.11
C LYS A 458 13.12 10.02 32.68
N ASP A 459 13.11 9.61 31.42
CA ASP A 459 14.00 8.57 30.87
C ASP A 459 15.14 9.16 30.01
N GLY A 460 15.28 10.51 29.98
CA GLY A 460 16.32 11.23 29.24
C GLY A 460 16.37 10.78 27.77
N TYR A 461 17.55 10.40 27.30
CA TYR A 461 17.79 9.92 25.93
C TYR A 461 17.07 8.61 25.58
N ARG A 462 16.61 7.83 26.60
CA ARG A 462 15.82 6.61 26.40
C ARG A 462 14.32 6.87 26.26
N THR A 463 13.89 8.11 26.41
CA THR A 463 12.48 8.49 26.23
C THR A 463 11.99 8.04 24.86
N ARG A 464 10.86 7.31 24.84
CA ARG A 464 10.26 6.82 23.59
C ARG A 464 9.46 7.91 22.91
N LEU A 465 9.74 8.11 21.65
CA LEU A 465 8.97 8.95 20.74
C LEU A 465 7.84 8.11 20.12
N GLU A 466 6.67 8.72 20.03
CA GLU A 466 5.53 8.15 19.30
C GLU A 466 5.69 8.36 17.78
N GLN A 467 4.80 7.76 17.03
CA GLN A 467 4.78 7.91 15.56
C GLN A 467 4.79 9.40 15.18
N SER A 468 5.70 9.78 14.30
CA SER A 468 5.94 11.17 13.87
C SER A 468 6.30 12.12 15.03
N GLY A 469 6.72 11.62 16.20
CA GLY A 469 7.07 12.43 17.36
C GLY A 469 5.90 13.25 17.92
N ASN A 470 4.68 12.69 17.93
CA ASN A 470 3.47 13.42 18.36
C ASN A 470 3.47 13.79 19.85
N ASN A 471 4.35 13.18 20.64
CA ASN A 471 4.51 13.45 22.06
C ASN A 471 5.60 14.50 22.39
N VAL A 472 6.15 15.18 21.39
CA VAL A 472 7.09 16.29 21.56
C VAL A 472 6.63 17.53 20.78
N SER A 473 7.02 18.73 21.25
CA SER A 473 6.65 19.99 20.61
C SER A 473 7.35 20.17 19.24
N GLY A 474 6.81 21.06 18.39
CA GLY A 474 7.40 21.37 17.08
C GLY A 474 8.86 21.82 17.16
N GLY A 475 9.19 22.72 18.11
CA GLY A 475 10.56 23.16 18.33
C GLY A 475 11.49 22.06 18.89
N GLN A 476 10.97 21.13 19.70
CA GLN A 476 11.71 19.96 20.13
C GLN A 476 11.99 19.01 18.97
N LYS A 477 11.00 18.76 18.07
CA LYS A 477 11.20 17.97 16.84
C LYS A 477 12.29 18.56 15.96
N GLN A 478 12.26 19.87 15.73
CA GLN A 478 13.26 20.56 14.92
C GLN A 478 14.66 20.38 15.48
N ARG A 479 14.85 20.62 16.78
CA ARG A 479 16.14 20.45 17.45
C ARG A 479 16.66 19.00 17.40
N LEU A 480 15.77 18.00 17.54
CA LEU A 480 16.16 16.59 17.37
C LEU A 480 16.58 16.28 15.94
N CYS A 481 15.90 16.84 14.93
CA CYS A 481 16.28 16.65 13.52
C CYS A 481 17.60 17.36 13.20
N ILE A 482 17.85 18.55 13.77
CA ILE A 482 19.15 19.22 13.67
C ILE A 482 20.24 18.38 14.33
N ALA A 483 20.03 17.88 15.56
CA ALA A 483 20.99 17.01 16.25
C ALA A 483 21.33 15.76 15.43
N ARG A 484 20.32 15.12 14.81
CA ARG A 484 20.51 13.99 13.89
C ARG A 484 21.41 14.35 12.71
N ALA A 485 21.18 15.51 12.09
CA ALA A 485 21.97 15.96 10.94
C ALA A 485 23.41 16.31 11.35
N LEU A 486 23.60 16.90 12.53
CA LEU A 486 24.92 17.22 13.08
C LEU A 486 25.72 15.97 13.49
N LEU A 487 25.05 14.94 14.01
CA LEU A 487 25.68 13.68 14.39
C LEU A 487 26.32 12.97 13.19
N LYS A 488 25.77 13.17 11.99
CA LYS A 488 26.32 12.66 10.73
C LYS A 488 27.68 13.25 10.38
N CYS A 489 28.06 14.41 10.96
CA CYS A 489 29.28 15.17 10.64
C CYS A 489 29.43 15.43 9.12
N PRO A 490 28.43 15.93 8.42
CA PRO A 490 28.45 16.09 6.97
C PRO A 490 29.40 17.23 6.54
N LYS A 491 29.85 17.21 5.28
CA LYS A 491 30.58 18.32 4.66
C LYS A 491 29.68 19.49 4.28
N ILE A 492 28.44 19.19 3.91
CA ILE A 492 27.40 20.18 3.58
C ILE A 492 26.20 19.94 4.49
N LEU A 493 25.79 20.99 5.22
CA LEU A 493 24.58 20.99 6.04
C LEU A 493 23.52 21.88 5.40
N ILE A 494 22.34 21.32 5.13
CA ILE A 494 21.19 22.02 4.58
C ILE A 494 20.11 22.10 5.67
N LEU A 495 19.70 23.32 6.02
CA LEU A 495 18.62 23.59 6.96
C LEU A 495 17.46 24.26 6.21
N ASP A 496 16.41 23.48 5.90
CA ASP A 496 15.24 23.98 5.18
C ASP A 496 14.15 24.40 6.16
N ASP A 497 14.06 25.70 6.43
CA ASP A 497 13.12 26.36 7.38
C ASP A 497 13.08 25.65 8.77
N SER A 498 14.24 25.12 9.19
CA SER A 498 14.36 24.18 10.30
C SER A 498 14.39 24.88 11.67
N THR A 499 14.33 26.20 11.73
CA THR A 499 14.34 26.98 12.97
C THR A 499 13.05 27.79 13.18
N SER A 500 12.08 27.68 12.29
CA SER A 500 10.85 28.50 12.30
C SER A 500 9.98 28.27 13.55
N ALA A 501 9.99 27.09 14.14
CA ALA A 501 9.25 26.77 15.37
C ALA A 501 10.11 26.88 16.66
N VAL A 502 11.37 27.34 16.54
CA VAL A 502 12.28 27.54 17.67
C VAL A 502 12.24 29.03 18.07
N ASP A 503 12.38 29.32 19.36
CA ASP A 503 12.48 30.70 19.85
C ASP A 503 13.80 31.33 19.41
N THR A 504 13.81 32.67 19.36
CA THR A 504 14.94 33.46 18.84
C THR A 504 16.25 33.26 19.61
N ALA A 505 16.18 33.02 20.93
CA ALA A 505 17.38 32.79 21.75
C ALA A 505 18.01 31.43 21.46
N THR A 506 17.18 30.40 21.34
CA THR A 506 17.61 29.05 20.99
C THR A 506 18.14 28.99 19.54
N GLU A 507 17.49 29.66 18.59
CA GLU A 507 17.94 29.78 17.20
C GLU A 507 19.34 30.44 17.13
N ARG A 508 19.53 31.52 17.88
CA ARG A 508 20.85 32.20 17.97
C ARG A 508 21.92 31.26 18.52
N ALA A 509 21.63 30.53 19.59
CA ALA A 509 22.58 29.58 20.19
C ALA A 509 22.94 28.44 19.22
N ILE A 510 21.98 27.94 18.43
CA ILE A 510 22.26 26.96 17.37
C ILE A 510 23.20 27.56 16.31
N ARG A 511 22.96 28.77 15.84
CA ARG A 511 23.82 29.44 14.86
C ARG A 511 25.23 29.68 15.40
N GLU A 512 25.37 30.12 16.65
CA GLU A 512 26.66 30.29 17.32
C GLU A 512 27.43 28.96 17.41
N ALA A 513 26.74 27.85 17.75
CA ALA A 513 27.33 26.52 17.76
C ALA A 513 27.78 26.09 16.34
N LEU A 514 26.97 26.34 15.33
CA LEU A 514 27.31 26.05 13.93
C LEU A 514 28.51 26.87 13.43
N HIS A 515 28.64 28.09 13.89
CA HIS A 515 29.76 28.96 13.51
C HIS A 515 31.07 28.60 14.27
N SER A 516 30.99 28.21 15.54
CA SER A 516 32.15 27.91 16.38
C SER A 516 32.69 26.50 16.22
N GLU A 517 31.79 25.49 16.26
CA GLU A 517 32.17 24.07 16.30
C GLU A 517 32.26 23.42 14.92
N TYR A 518 31.59 24.01 13.90
CA TYR A 518 31.48 23.43 12.56
C TYR A 518 31.98 24.42 11.47
N LYS A 519 33.17 25.01 11.70
CA LYS A 519 33.74 26.03 10.80
C LYS A 519 33.98 25.53 9.37
N ASP A 520 34.50 24.29 9.26
CA ASP A 520 34.87 23.70 7.99
C ASP A 520 33.67 23.10 7.21
N MET A 521 32.48 23.14 7.81
CA MET A 521 31.24 22.63 7.21
C MET A 521 30.60 23.74 6.37
N THR A 522 30.26 23.45 5.12
CA THR A 522 29.44 24.34 4.28
C THR A 522 28.00 24.31 4.78
N LYS A 523 27.38 25.47 4.97
CA LYS A 523 26.03 25.58 5.52
C LYS A 523 25.12 26.28 4.52
N ILE A 524 23.94 25.71 4.28
CA ILE A 524 22.90 26.30 3.45
C ILE A 524 21.64 26.42 4.31
N ILE A 525 21.23 27.66 4.58
CA ILE A 525 20.14 27.97 5.50
C ILE A 525 19.02 28.64 4.72
N ILE A 526 17.89 27.93 4.58
CA ILE A 526 16.66 28.53 4.09
C ILE A 526 15.90 29.10 5.28
N ALA A 527 15.58 30.37 5.23
CA ALA A 527 14.78 31.01 6.25
C ALA A 527 13.73 31.95 5.66
N GLN A 528 12.67 32.15 6.42
CA GLN A 528 11.64 33.15 6.13
C GLN A 528 11.96 34.49 6.80
N ARG A 529 12.79 34.47 7.85
CA ARG A 529 13.20 35.66 8.60
C ARG A 529 14.61 36.10 8.15
N ILE A 530 14.75 37.37 7.80
CA ILE A 530 16.06 37.94 7.42
C ILE A 530 17.09 37.77 8.54
N ARG A 531 16.69 37.93 9.81
CA ARG A 531 17.59 37.78 10.96
C ARG A 531 18.26 36.40 11.04
N SER A 532 17.69 35.37 10.41
CA SER A 532 18.26 34.02 10.40
C SER A 532 19.38 33.86 9.36
N VAL A 533 19.49 34.76 8.38
CA VAL A 533 20.45 34.67 7.28
C VAL A 533 21.33 35.90 7.10
N MET A 534 21.08 36.98 7.85
CA MET A 534 21.84 38.26 7.69
C MET A 534 23.34 38.13 7.98
N ASP A 535 23.72 37.17 8.84
CA ASP A 535 25.11 36.87 9.20
C ASP A 535 25.77 35.85 8.24
N ALA A 536 25.09 35.41 7.19
CA ALA A 536 25.65 34.50 6.18
C ALA A 536 26.73 35.20 5.34
N ASP A 537 27.72 34.41 4.90
CA ASP A 537 28.77 34.94 4.00
C ASP A 537 28.20 35.45 2.69
N GLU A 538 27.17 34.74 2.19
CA GLU A 538 26.43 35.07 0.96
C GLU A 538 24.95 34.81 1.14
N ILE A 539 24.13 35.59 0.49
CA ILE A 539 22.67 35.45 0.52
C ILE A 539 22.15 35.40 -0.92
N LEU A 540 21.36 34.38 -1.20
CA LEU A 540 20.62 34.23 -2.46
C LEU A 540 19.17 34.65 -2.23
N VAL A 541 18.71 35.63 -2.96
CA VAL A 541 17.32 36.09 -2.97
C VAL A 541 16.60 35.46 -4.15
N LEU A 542 15.57 34.68 -3.88
CA LEU A 542 14.74 34.07 -4.91
C LEU A 542 13.40 34.79 -4.99
N ASP A 543 12.98 35.11 -6.19
CA ASP A 543 11.65 35.59 -6.50
C ASP A 543 11.10 34.91 -7.75
N ASN A 544 9.87 34.34 -7.66
CA ASN A 544 9.19 33.66 -8.77
C ASN A 544 10.09 32.66 -9.52
N GLY A 545 10.89 31.87 -8.78
CA GLY A 545 11.76 30.83 -9.32
C GLY A 545 13.05 31.34 -9.94
N LYS A 546 13.35 32.65 -9.86
CA LYS A 546 14.54 33.29 -10.43
C LYS A 546 15.41 33.93 -9.35
N THR A 547 16.69 34.13 -9.65
CA THR A 547 17.59 34.90 -8.78
C THR A 547 17.26 36.38 -8.88
N ALA A 548 16.76 36.98 -7.80
CA ALA A 548 16.52 38.42 -7.68
C ALA A 548 17.78 39.18 -7.20
N GLY A 549 18.65 38.53 -6.43
CA GLY A 549 19.90 39.06 -5.94
C GLY A 549 20.80 37.99 -5.34
N PHE A 550 22.12 38.24 -5.39
CA PHE A 550 23.13 37.38 -4.78
C PHE A 550 24.29 38.26 -4.26
N GLY A 551 24.65 38.12 -2.98
CA GLY A 551 25.72 38.88 -2.36
C GLY A 551 25.60 38.95 -0.85
N THR A 552 26.35 39.85 -0.19
CA THR A 552 26.29 40.06 1.26
C THR A 552 25.03 40.83 1.67
N HIS A 553 24.68 40.80 2.95
CA HIS A 553 23.57 41.56 3.52
C HIS A 553 23.60 43.04 3.13
N GLU A 554 24.78 43.69 3.26
CA GLU A 554 24.94 45.10 2.95
C GLU A 554 24.76 45.42 1.45
N GLN A 555 25.31 44.56 0.57
CA GLN A 555 25.15 44.69 -0.88
C GLN A 555 23.68 44.56 -1.29
N LEU A 556 22.97 43.54 -0.74
CA LEU A 556 21.58 43.30 -1.08
C LEU A 556 20.63 44.37 -0.56
N LEU A 557 20.92 45.00 0.58
CA LEU A 557 20.17 46.17 1.05
C LEU A 557 20.33 47.36 0.13
N ALA A 558 21.52 47.51 -0.50
CA ALA A 558 21.76 48.60 -1.46
C ALA A 558 21.14 48.33 -2.84
N ASP A 559 21.31 47.10 -3.37
CA ASP A 559 21.13 46.82 -4.79
C ASP A 559 19.89 45.93 -5.10
N CYS A 560 19.28 45.26 -4.12
CA CYS A 560 18.16 44.33 -4.35
C CYS A 560 16.83 44.87 -3.76
N PRO A 561 15.91 45.35 -4.59
CA PRO A 561 14.63 45.87 -4.14
C PRO A 561 13.79 44.82 -3.35
N VAL A 562 13.75 43.58 -3.82
CA VAL A 562 13.01 42.48 -3.17
C VAL A 562 13.57 42.21 -1.78
N TYR A 563 14.89 42.21 -1.60
CA TYR A 563 15.51 41.99 -0.29
C TYR A 563 15.22 43.14 0.68
N ARG A 564 15.25 44.37 0.17
CA ARG A 564 14.96 45.59 0.93
C ARG A 564 13.51 45.58 1.40
N GLU A 565 12.57 45.26 0.54
CA GLU A 565 11.15 45.16 0.87
C GLU A 565 10.91 44.14 2.02
N ILE A 566 11.49 42.93 1.89
CA ILE A 566 11.39 41.91 2.95
C ILE A 566 12.01 42.43 4.26
N TYR A 567 13.14 43.14 4.20
CA TYR A 567 13.82 43.71 5.36
C TYR A 567 12.99 44.78 6.06
N ASP A 568 12.40 45.72 5.30
CA ASP A 568 11.61 46.85 5.82
C ASP A 568 10.32 46.34 6.46
N VAL A 569 9.60 45.41 5.83
CA VAL A 569 8.41 44.77 6.37
C VAL A 569 8.71 44.04 7.69
N GLN A 570 9.83 43.32 7.77
CA GLN A 570 10.18 42.56 9.00
C GLN A 570 10.73 43.42 10.13
N ASN A 571 11.25 44.59 9.86
CA ASN A 571 11.78 45.53 10.87
C ASN A 571 10.79 46.66 11.22
N GLY A 572 9.57 46.62 10.70
CA GLY A 572 8.50 47.58 11.06
C GLY A 572 8.72 48.98 10.50
N ARG A 573 9.46 49.10 9.41
CA ARG A 573 9.53 50.32 8.59
C ARG A 573 8.48 50.19 7.48
N GLU A 574 7.22 50.43 7.82
CA GLU A 574 6.20 50.76 6.80
C GLU A 574 6.39 52.20 6.37
N GLU A 575 6.48 52.47 5.05
CA GLU A 575 6.34 53.82 4.48
C GLU A 575 4.91 54.35 4.66
#